data_2b9f22ce25284e94a3ecf2d2b0bef639
#
_entry.id   2b9f22ce25284e94a3ecf2d2b0bef639
#
_cell.length_a   1.000
_cell.length_b   1.000
_cell.length_c   1.000
_cell.angle_alpha   90.00
_cell.angle_beta   90.00
_cell.angle_gamma   90.00
#
_symmetry.space_group_name_H-M   'P 1'
#
loop_
_entity.id
_entity.type
_entity.pdbx_description
1 polymer ?
#
loop_
_entity_poly.entity_id
_entity_poly.type
_entity_poly.pdbx_seq_one_letter_code
_entity_poly.pdbx_strand_id
1 'polypeptide(L)'
;MEVTVIGAGLAGSECAWQLAQRGVHVTLREMKPEKKTPAHLTDNFAELCCSNSLRSDQLENAVGLLKEEMRRLDSLILTCADATRVEAGGALAVDRHGFAQMVTERIKNHPNITVVPGEVTDIPEGEVIIASGPLTSDALAERLQVLLGEDSDLHFYDAAAPLVSAESVDMDKAWFGSRYDKGGLDYVNCPMNQEEYDAFWQALTTAQEAEVHGFEDKMVFEGCMPVEVMARRGHDTLLYGPLKSRGLDDPRTGRWPYAVVQLRRDNADGTVYNLVGFQTHLRFPEQKRVFSMIPALHDAEFLRYGVMHRNTFLNSPKLLDRYYRLKAEPRISFAGQMTGVEGYVESAASGFLVGVETARRLRGMEPIDFPRETAIGALGLYVSNQSITQFQPMNINFGIIPPLDHRVKGKRNKNAELSQRSLAIIDQIKEEVLA
;
A
#
# COMPACT_ATOMS: atom_id res chain seq x y z
N MET A 1 -0.80 -7.83 31.01
CA MET A 1 0.22 -7.46 29.99
C MET A 1 -0.39 -6.34 29.19
N GLU A 2 0.34 -5.26 29.02
CA GLU A 2 -0.11 -4.05 28.34
C GLU A 2 0.90 -3.63 27.29
N VAL A 3 0.42 -3.19 26.11
CA VAL A 3 1.24 -2.72 24.99
C VAL A 3 0.64 -1.42 24.47
N THR A 4 1.48 -0.43 24.25
CA THR A 4 1.08 0.79 23.53
C THR A 4 1.37 0.65 22.04
N VAL A 5 0.35 0.80 21.19
CA VAL A 5 0.50 0.88 19.74
C VAL A 5 0.25 2.32 19.30
N ILE A 6 1.19 2.91 18.56
CA ILE A 6 1.13 4.30 18.08
C ILE A 6 0.78 4.31 16.59
N GLY A 7 -0.39 4.85 16.27
CA GLY A 7 -0.95 4.92 14.92
C GLY A 7 -1.96 3.81 14.63
N ALA A 8 -3.16 4.19 14.19
CA ALA A 8 -4.24 3.28 13.80
C ALA A 8 -4.38 3.16 12.26
N GLY A 9 -3.25 3.17 11.54
CA GLY A 9 -3.18 2.81 10.12
C GLY A 9 -3.35 1.29 9.92
N LEU A 10 -3.06 0.80 8.71
CA LEU A 10 -3.17 -0.62 8.38
C LEU A 10 -2.32 -1.51 9.32
N ALA A 11 -1.06 -1.14 9.51
CA ALA A 11 -0.14 -1.90 10.35
C ALA A 11 -0.54 -1.86 11.84
N GLY A 12 -0.86 -0.67 12.36
CA GLY A 12 -1.21 -0.50 13.77
C GLY A 12 -2.56 -1.15 14.12
N SER A 13 -3.55 -1.07 13.23
CA SER A 13 -4.84 -1.74 13.43
C SER A 13 -4.68 -3.27 13.40
N GLU A 14 -3.92 -3.81 12.44
CA GLU A 14 -3.62 -5.25 12.39
C GLU A 14 -2.87 -5.70 13.64
N CYS A 15 -1.82 -4.96 14.04
CA CYS A 15 -1.02 -5.25 15.22
C CYS A 15 -1.85 -5.25 16.51
N ALA A 16 -2.64 -4.20 16.72
CA ALA A 16 -3.53 -4.09 17.89
C ALA A 16 -4.52 -5.24 17.96
N TRP A 17 -5.09 -5.63 16.81
CA TRP A 17 -5.99 -6.79 16.72
C TRP A 17 -5.29 -8.08 17.11
N GLN A 18 -4.11 -8.36 16.55
CA GLN A 18 -3.38 -9.61 16.83
C GLN A 18 -2.95 -9.73 18.30
N LEU A 19 -2.54 -8.62 18.92
CA LEU A 19 -2.25 -8.54 20.35
C LEU A 19 -3.50 -8.85 21.19
N ALA A 20 -4.59 -8.17 20.87
CA ALA A 20 -5.84 -8.24 21.62
C ALA A 20 -6.50 -9.62 21.54
N GLN A 21 -6.45 -10.29 20.37
CA GLN A 21 -6.92 -11.65 20.19
C GLN A 21 -6.15 -12.68 21.05
N ARG A 22 -4.90 -12.35 21.42
CA ARG A 22 -4.05 -13.16 22.28
C ARG A 22 -4.10 -12.73 23.77
N GLY A 23 -5.12 -11.94 24.14
CA GLY A 23 -5.38 -11.55 25.52
C GLY A 23 -4.45 -10.46 26.07
N VAL A 24 -3.71 -9.76 25.20
CA VAL A 24 -2.92 -8.60 25.59
C VAL A 24 -3.80 -7.35 25.59
N HIS A 25 -3.75 -6.55 26.65
CA HIS A 25 -4.38 -5.23 26.64
C HIS A 25 -3.60 -4.25 25.80
N VAL A 26 -4.28 -3.57 24.87
CA VAL A 26 -3.68 -2.63 23.94
C VAL A 26 -4.20 -1.23 24.19
N THR A 27 -3.29 -0.30 24.42
CA THR A 27 -3.56 1.14 24.35
C THR A 27 -3.19 1.61 22.94
N LEU A 28 -4.21 1.77 22.07
CA LEU A 28 -4.01 2.26 20.70
C LEU A 28 -4.10 3.78 20.66
N ARG A 29 -2.95 4.42 20.40
CA ARG A 29 -2.83 5.89 20.30
C ARG A 29 -3.01 6.32 18.84
N GLU A 30 -4.00 7.16 18.57
CA GLU A 30 -4.27 7.68 17.22
C GLU A 30 -4.48 9.19 17.28
N MET A 31 -3.78 9.95 16.43
CA MET A 31 -3.88 11.41 16.46
C MET A 31 -5.21 11.95 15.93
N LYS A 32 -5.93 11.18 15.11
CA LYS A 32 -7.28 11.54 14.68
C LYS A 32 -8.29 11.34 15.84
N PRO A 33 -9.32 12.13 15.95
CA PRO A 33 -9.74 13.24 15.04
C PRO A 33 -9.05 14.59 15.31
N GLU A 34 -8.22 14.71 16.37
CA GLU A 34 -7.63 15.98 16.80
C GLU A 34 -6.66 16.57 15.78
N LYS A 35 -5.89 15.70 15.14
CA LYS A 35 -4.91 16.07 14.11
C LYS A 35 -4.97 15.11 12.93
N LYS A 36 -5.01 15.64 11.71
CA LYS A 36 -4.96 14.87 10.46
C LYS A 36 -3.71 15.20 9.67
N THR A 37 -3.19 14.24 8.92
CA THR A 37 -2.18 14.52 7.89
C THR A 37 -2.87 15.07 6.63
N PRO A 38 -2.15 15.70 5.71
CA PRO A 38 -2.72 16.16 4.44
C PRO A 38 -3.35 15.05 3.59
N ALA A 39 -2.98 13.78 3.80
CA ALA A 39 -3.51 12.64 3.04
C ALA A 39 -4.80 12.05 3.62
N HIS A 40 -5.06 12.25 4.92
CA HIS A 40 -6.22 11.68 5.60
C HIS A 40 -7.43 12.63 5.56
N LEU A 41 -8.57 12.11 5.13
CA LEU A 41 -9.80 12.86 4.96
C LEU A 41 -10.83 12.54 6.06
N THR A 42 -10.81 11.32 6.57
CA THR A 42 -11.78 10.83 7.56
C THR A 42 -11.14 10.60 8.93
N ASP A 43 -11.97 10.32 9.94
CA ASP A 43 -11.50 9.92 11.27
C ASP A 43 -11.37 8.41 11.41
N ASN A 44 -11.64 7.65 10.34
CA ASN A 44 -11.55 6.20 10.34
C ASN A 44 -10.10 5.71 10.39
N PHE A 45 -9.92 4.52 10.96
CA PHE A 45 -8.65 3.79 10.98
C PHE A 45 -8.40 3.12 9.63
N ALA A 46 -7.16 2.73 9.37
CA ALA A 46 -6.74 2.05 8.15
C ALA A 46 -7.22 2.73 6.86
N GLU A 47 -7.31 4.06 6.85
CA GLU A 47 -7.72 4.83 5.67
C GLU A 47 -6.71 4.64 4.52
N LEU A 48 -7.24 4.27 3.34
CA LEU A 48 -6.42 4.07 2.14
C LEU A 48 -6.21 5.41 1.42
N CYS A 49 -5.02 5.99 1.52
CA CYS A 49 -4.75 7.34 1.06
C CYS A 49 -4.58 7.44 -0.47
N CYS A 50 -3.76 6.57 -1.09
CA CYS A 50 -3.39 6.72 -2.50
C CYS A 50 -4.29 5.95 -3.48
N SER A 51 -4.79 4.78 -3.08
CA SER A 51 -5.57 3.89 -3.94
C SER A 51 -6.50 3.03 -3.09
N ASN A 52 -7.63 2.59 -3.66
CA ASN A 52 -8.50 1.61 -3.02
C ASN A 52 -8.13 0.15 -3.39
N SER A 53 -7.03 -0.05 -4.10
CA SER A 53 -6.57 -1.37 -4.53
C SER A 53 -5.49 -1.91 -3.61
N LEU A 54 -5.67 -3.14 -3.17
CA LEU A 54 -4.66 -3.96 -2.52
C LEU A 54 -3.87 -4.82 -3.54
N ARG A 55 -3.85 -4.38 -4.81
CA ARG A 55 -3.15 -5.04 -5.92
C ARG A 55 -3.68 -6.45 -6.25
N SER A 56 -2.94 -7.22 -7.05
CA SER A 56 -3.34 -8.53 -7.53
C SER A 56 -3.70 -9.51 -6.41
N ASP A 57 -4.82 -10.23 -6.60
CA ASP A 57 -5.30 -11.27 -5.69
C ASP A 57 -4.95 -12.70 -6.20
N GLN A 58 -4.20 -12.79 -7.30
CA GLN A 58 -3.83 -14.06 -7.91
C GLN A 58 -2.55 -14.62 -7.25
N LEU A 59 -2.54 -15.93 -6.95
CA LEU A 59 -1.42 -16.60 -6.27
C LEU A 59 -0.11 -16.61 -7.10
N GLU A 60 -0.18 -16.42 -8.41
CA GLU A 60 1.00 -16.31 -9.26
C GLU A 60 1.71 -14.95 -9.13
N ASN A 61 1.15 -14.06 -8.29
CA ASN A 61 1.77 -12.79 -7.88
C ASN A 61 2.08 -12.83 -6.39
N ALA A 62 3.27 -12.40 -6.00
CA ALA A 62 3.72 -12.49 -4.62
C ALA A 62 2.82 -11.75 -3.61
N VAL A 63 2.19 -10.62 -4.03
CA VAL A 63 1.21 -9.92 -3.18
C VAL A 63 -0.10 -10.70 -3.01
N GLY A 64 -0.48 -11.51 -3.99
CA GLY A 64 -1.60 -12.45 -3.86
C GLY A 64 -1.28 -13.57 -2.88
N LEU A 65 -0.07 -14.11 -2.95
CA LEU A 65 0.44 -15.07 -1.97
C LEU A 65 0.43 -14.48 -0.56
N LEU A 66 0.98 -13.28 -0.36
CA LEU A 66 1.02 -12.62 0.96
C LEU A 66 -0.39 -12.45 1.54
N LYS A 67 -1.37 -12.04 0.72
CA LYS A 67 -2.77 -11.95 1.16
C LYS A 67 -3.34 -13.29 1.59
N GLU A 68 -3.06 -14.35 0.83
CA GLU A 68 -3.56 -15.67 1.18
C GLU A 68 -2.91 -16.23 2.46
N GLU A 69 -1.62 -15.98 2.68
CA GLU A 69 -0.96 -16.29 3.95
C GLU A 69 -1.68 -15.59 5.12
N MET A 70 -1.94 -14.29 4.99
CA MET A 70 -2.62 -13.50 6.03
C MET A 70 -4.08 -13.94 6.23
N ARG A 71 -4.81 -14.33 5.16
CA ARG A 71 -6.18 -14.87 5.29
C ARG A 71 -6.19 -16.15 6.13
N ARG A 72 -5.27 -17.06 5.86
CA ARG A 72 -5.15 -18.32 6.63
C ARG A 72 -4.81 -18.10 8.09
N LEU A 73 -4.21 -16.96 8.41
CA LEU A 73 -3.78 -16.58 9.76
C LEU A 73 -4.72 -15.56 10.44
N ASP A 74 -5.96 -15.43 9.99
CA ASP A 74 -7.01 -14.58 10.56
C ASP A 74 -6.64 -13.09 10.67
N SER A 75 -6.08 -12.52 9.59
CA SER A 75 -5.83 -11.09 9.49
C SER A 75 -7.13 -10.27 9.54
N LEU A 76 -7.16 -9.24 10.39
CA LEU A 76 -8.22 -8.25 10.44
C LEU A 76 -8.37 -7.52 9.10
N ILE A 77 -7.24 -7.03 8.58
CA ILE A 77 -7.21 -6.21 7.36
C ILE A 77 -7.73 -6.98 6.17
N LEU A 78 -7.32 -8.25 6.00
CA LEU A 78 -7.82 -9.08 4.89
C LEU A 78 -9.29 -9.48 5.07
N THR A 79 -9.72 -9.75 6.29
CA THR A 79 -11.13 -10.02 6.58
C THR A 79 -12.03 -8.83 6.21
N CYS A 80 -11.62 -7.61 6.58
CA CYS A 80 -12.35 -6.39 6.22
C CYS A 80 -12.29 -6.10 4.72
N ALA A 81 -11.14 -6.34 4.08
CA ALA A 81 -10.96 -6.12 2.65
C ALA A 81 -11.84 -7.07 1.81
N ASP A 82 -11.91 -8.35 2.17
CA ASP A 82 -12.74 -9.32 1.48
C ASP A 82 -14.25 -9.01 1.66
N ALA A 83 -14.65 -8.50 2.82
CA ALA A 83 -16.05 -8.12 3.10
C ALA A 83 -16.50 -6.84 2.39
N THR A 84 -15.57 -5.99 1.98
CA THR A 84 -15.84 -4.70 1.31
C THR A 84 -15.31 -4.65 -0.12
N ARG A 85 -15.10 -5.81 -0.72
CA ARG A 85 -14.59 -5.97 -2.08
C ARG A 85 -15.47 -5.26 -3.10
N VAL A 86 -14.83 -4.58 -4.06
CA VAL A 86 -15.45 -4.06 -5.28
C VAL A 86 -14.81 -4.72 -6.51
N GLU A 87 -15.52 -4.71 -7.63
CA GLU A 87 -15.04 -5.31 -8.87
C GLU A 87 -13.78 -4.60 -9.38
N ALA A 88 -12.72 -5.37 -9.62
CA ALA A 88 -11.43 -4.88 -10.12
C ALA A 88 -10.62 -5.98 -10.85
N GLY A 89 -11.27 -6.84 -11.61
CA GLY A 89 -10.62 -7.93 -12.37
C GLY A 89 -9.84 -8.87 -11.46
N GLY A 90 -8.56 -9.07 -11.75
CA GLY A 90 -7.67 -9.92 -10.94
C GLY A 90 -7.07 -9.25 -9.70
N ALA A 91 -7.51 -8.04 -9.34
CA ALA A 91 -7.06 -7.32 -8.15
C ALA A 91 -8.07 -7.43 -7.01
N LEU A 92 -7.61 -7.27 -5.77
CA LEU A 92 -8.46 -7.00 -4.61
C LEU A 92 -8.56 -5.47 -4.48
N ALA A 93 -9.69 -4.90 -4.84
CA ALA A 93 -10.04 -3.53 -4.54
C ALA A 93 -11.22 -3.50 -3.57
N VAL A 94 -11.34 -2.44 -2.80
CA VAL A 94 -12.34 -2.31 -1.73
C VAL A 94 -13.14 -1.01 -1.88
N ASP A 95 -14.37 -1.01 -1.38
CA ASP A 95 -15.03 0.25 -1.04
C ASP A 95 -14.19 0.94 0.04
N ARG A 96 -13.58 2.06 -0.32
CA ARG A 96 -12.60 2.75 0.53
C ARG A 96 -13.17 3.14 1.88
N HIS A 97 -14.39 3.68 1.87
CA HIS A 97 -15.04 4.14 3.09
C HIS A 97 -15.55 2.98 3.95
N GLY A 98 -16.24 2.03 3.34
CA GLY A 98 -16.75 0.83 4.01
C GLY A 98 -15.64 -0.01 4.65
N PHE A 99 -14.50 -0.14 3.97
CA PHE A 99 -13.33 -0.82 4.52
C PHE A 99 -12.79 -0.15 5.79
N ALA A 100 -12.52 1.16 5.70
CA ALA A 100 -11.97 1.92 6.82
C ALA A 100 -12.95 1.97 8.01
N GLN A 101 -14.25 2.11 7.73
CA GLN A 101 -15.30 2.06 8.75
C GLN A 101 -15.33 0.69 9.45
N MET A 102 -15.31 -0.41 8.70
CA MET A 102 -15.36 -1.77 9.27
C MET A 102 -14.14 -2.06 10.15
N VAL A 103 -12.93 -1.67 9.72
CA VAL A 103 -11.72 -1.79 10.56
C VAL A 103 -11.88 -1.00 11.85
N THR A 104 -12.36 0.26 11.76
CA THR A 104 -12.57 1.15 12.90
C THR A 104 -13.54 0.54 13.92
N GLU A 105 -14.68 0.04 13.44
CA GLU A 105 -15.70 -0.57 14.29
C GLU A 105 -15.18 -1.82 15.00
N ARG A 106 -14.47 -2.70 14.30
CA ARG A 106 -13.90 -3.92 14.91
C ARG A 106 -12.87 -3.59 15.98
N ILE A 107 -11.99 -2.62 15.73
CA ILE A 107 -10.99 -2.19 16.70
C ILE A 107 -11.65 -1.55 17.93
N LYS A 108 -12.56 -0.59 17.73
CA LYS A 108 -13.23 0.12 18.85
C LYS A 108 -14.10 -0.77 19.71
N ASN A 109 -14.67 -1.83 19.13
CA ASN A 109 -15.54 -2.76 19.84
C ASN A 109 -14.79 -3.93 20.50
N HIS A 110 -13.46 -4.03 20.33
CA HIS A 110 -12.71 -5.13 20.93
C HIS A 110 -12.44 -4.87 22.43
N PRO A 111 -12.81 -5.80 23.35
CA PRO A 111 -12.73 -5.56 24.79
C PRO A 111 -11.31 -5.33 25.32
N ASN A 112 -10.28 -5.81 24.61
CA ASN A 112 -8.88 -5.65 25.01
C ASN A 112 -8.18 -4.48 24.31
N ILE A 113 -8.91 -3.62 23.57
CA ILE A 113 -8.33 -2.45 22.92
C ILE A 113 -8.95 -1.19 23.48
N THR A 114 -8.12 -0.32 24.04
CA THR A 114 -8.49 1.02 24.46
C THR A 114 -7.94 2.03 23.46
N VAL A 115 -8.81 2.73 22.77
CA VAL A 115 -8.41 3.79 21.82
C VAL A 115 -8.26 5.11 22.59
N VAL A 116 -7.10 5.73 22.46
CA VAL A 116 -6.79 7.03 23.07
C VAL A 116 -6.44 8.02 21.96
N PRO A 117 -7.30 9.01 21.70
CA PRO A 117 -7.02 10.06 20.71
C PRO A 117 -5.89 10.98 21.16
N GLY A 118 -5.30 11.65 20.19
CA GLY A 118 -4.27 12.65 20.41
C GLY A 118 -2.90 12.27 19.86
N GLU A 119 -2.14 13.31 19.50
CA GLU A 119 -0.79 13.16 18.99
C GLU A 119 0.15 12.62 20.07
N VAL A 120 0.98 11.64 19.70
CA VAL A 120 2.08 11.16 20.55
C VAL A 120 3.34 11.92 20.15
N THR A 121 3.89 12.67 21.08
CA THR A 121 5.11 13.49 20.88
C THR A 121 6.34 12.93 21.55
N ASP A 122 6.17 11.93 22.43
CA ASP A 122 7.27 11.25 23.10
C ASP A 122 6.98 9.74 23.17
N ILE A 123 8.04 8.94 23.31
CA ILE A 123 7.92 7.47 23.33
C ILE A 123 7.52 7.04 24.74
N PRO A 124 6.36 6.36 24.91
CA PRO A 124 5.91 5.88 26.20
C PRO A 124 6.88 4.87 26.84
N GLU A 125 6.77 4.72 28.15
CA GLU A 125 7.40 3.62 28.86
C GLU A 125 6.72 2.28 28.57
N GLY A 126 7.36 1.17 28.92
CA GLY A 126 6.84 -0.18 28.70
C GLY A 126 7.03 -0.67 27.27
N GLU A 127 6.19 -1.60 26.86
CA GLU A 127 6.20 -2.17 25.50
C GLU A 127 5.51 -1.23 24.52
N VAL A 128 6.23 -0.82 23.48
CA VAL A 128 5.74 0.15 22.49
C VAL A 128 5.92 -0.36 21.07
N ILE A 129 4.87 -0.24 20.28
CA ILE A 129 4.92 -0.54 18.85
C ILE A 129 4.61 0.75 18.09
N ILE A 130 5.56 1.18 17.26
CA ILE A 130 5.47 2.40 16.46
C ILE A 130 5.00 2.02 15.06
N ALA A 131 3.74 2.31 14.78
CA ALA A 131 3.04 2.02 13.52
C ALA A 131 2.42 3.29 12.92
N SER A 132 3.04 4.45 13.18
CA SER A 132 2.56 5.77 12.74
C SER A 132 2.64 5.99 11.22
N GLY A 133 3.31 5.06 10.51
CA GLY A 133 3.37 5.04 9.05
C GLY A 133 4.29 6.10 8.45
N PRO A 134 4.21 6.28 7.13
CA PRO A 134 5.10 7.18 6.39
C PRO A 134 4.83 8.66 6.67
N LEU A 135 3.62 8.99 7.14
CA LEU A 135 3.19 10.36 7.48
C LEU A 135 3.22 10.61 9.00
N THR A 136 4.22 10.05 9.65
CA THR A 136 4.52 10.32 11.07
C THR A 136 4.61 11.83 11.32
N SER A 137 3.98 12.30 12.40
CA SER A 137 4.01 13.73 12.77
C SER A 137 5.43 14.22 13.05
N ASP A 138 5.68 15.50 12.77
CA ASP A 138 7.01 16.08 12.93
C ASP A 138 7.56 15.90 14.36
N ALA A 139 6.71 16.10 15.38
CA ALA A 139 7.12 15.95 16.77
C ALA A 139 7.56 14.51 17.11
N LEU A 140 6.81 13.51 16.64
CA LEU A 140 7.20 12.11 16.83
C LEU A 140 8.43 11.75 15.98
N ALA A 141 8.52 12.26 14.74
CA ALA A 141 9.67 12.03 13.85
C ALA A 141 10.97 12.58 14.46
N GLU A 142 10.95 13.80 15.00
CA GLU A 142 12.09 14.39 15.72
C GLU A 142 12.51 13.52 16.94
N ARG A 143 11.53 13.01 17.69
CA ARG A 143 11.80 12.13 18.82
C ARG A 143 12.41 10.79 18.40
N LEU A 144 11.91 10.22 17.29
CA LEU A 144 12.47 9.01 16.70
C LEU A 144 13.91 9.23 16.21
N GLN A 145 14.19 10.36 15.60
CA GLN A 145 15.54 10.70 15.16
C GLN A 145 16.53 10.75 16.34
N VAL A 146 16.11 11.32 17.49
CA VAL A 146 16.93 11.30 18.70
C VAL A 146 17.17 9.87 19.22
N LEU A 147 16.13 9.02 19.21
CA LEU A 147 16.24 7.62 19.63
C LEU A 147 17.17 6.80 18.74
N LEU A 148 17.06 6.97 17.41
CA LEU A 148 17.69 6.11 16.42
C LEU A 148 19.06 6.61 15.93
N GLY A 149 19.39 7.88 16.16
CA GLY A 149 20.62 8.56 15.72
C GLY A 149 20.48 9.23 14.33
N GLU A 150 21.42 10.12 14.00
CA GLU A 150 21.32 11.01 12.83
C GLU A 150 21.28 10.30 11.46
N ASP A 151 21.87 9.11 11.34
CA ASP A 151 21.96 8.34 10.08
C ASP A 151 20.84 7.28 9.94
N SER A 152 19.80 7.35 10.76
CA SER A 152 18.79 6.28 10.84
C SER A 152 17.62 6.41 9.91
N ASP A 153 17.27 7.64 9.51
CA ASP A 153 16.08 7.93 8.70
C ASP A 153 16.45 8.19 7.25
N LEU A 154 15.74 7.54 6.37
CA LEU A 154 15.75 7.80 4.93
C LEU A 154 14.39 8.37 4.53
N HIS A 155 14.40 9.37 3.66
CA HIS A 155 13.17 10.01 3.19
C HIS A 155 12.98 9.78 1.70
N PHE A 156 11.73 9.57 1.29
CA PHE A 156 11.33 9.56 -0.11
C PHE A 156 9.96 10.25 -0.26
N TYR A 157 9.59 10.57 -1.49
CA TYR A 157 8.30 11.16 -1.81
C TYR A 157 7.40 10.15 -2.49
N ASP A 158 6.13 10.17 -2.13
CA ASP A 158 5.07 9.38 -2.73
C ASP A 158 3.95 10.30 -3.23
N ALA A 159 3.25 9.90 -4.27
CA ALA A 159 2.20 10.69 -4.89
C ALA A 159 0.88 9.91 -4.97
N ALA A 160 -0.23 10.57 -4.66
CA ALA A 160 -1.57 10.02 -4.81
C ALA A 160 -2.15 10.32 -6.20
N ALA A 161 -3.02 9.44 -6.69
CA ALA A 161 -3.76 9.63 -7.94
C ALA A 161 -5.07 10.41 -7.72
N PRO A 162 -5.54 11.18 -8.73
CA PRO A 162 -6.81 11.88 -8.68
C PRO A 162 -8.03 10.96 -8.67
N LEU A 163 -9.14 11.49 -8.12
CA LEU A 163 -10.47 10.88 -8.18
C LEU A 163 -11.41 11.76 -8.98
N VAL A 164 -12.26 11.16 -9.81
CA VAL A 164 -13.29 11.85 -10.61
C VAL A 164 -14.68 11.29 -10.33
N SER A 165 -15.70 12.15 -10.49
CA SER A 165 -17.09 11.73 -10.47
C SER A 165 -17.42 10.84 -11.67
N ALA A 166 -18.06 9.70 -11.43
CA ALA A 166 -18.43 8.74 -12.48
C ALA A 166 -19.38 9.35 -13.52
N GLU A 167 -20.34 10.17 -13.07
CA GLU A 167 -21.33 10.82 -13.95
C GLU A 167 -20.72 11.92 -14.85
N SER A 168 -19.53 12.42 -14.51
CA SER A 168 -18.82 13.41 -15.30
C SER A 168 -17.91 12.81 -16.38
N VAL A 169 -17.78 11.48 -16.46
CA VAL A 169 -17.00 10.79 -17.48
C VAL A 169 -17.84 10.66 -18.75
N ASP A 170 -17.31 11.13 -19.88
CA ASP A 170 -17.95 11.02 -21.19
C ASP A 170 -17.91 9.57 -21.71
N MET A 171 -18.97 8.82 -21.45
CA MET A 171 -19.06 7.40 -21.83
C MET A 171 -19.25 7.18 -23.35
N ASP A 172 -19.56 8.22 -24.13
CA ASP A 172 -19.57 8.12 -25.62
C ASP A 172 -18.12 8.00 -26.15
N LYS A 173 -17.16 8.46 -25.37
CA LYS A 173 -15.72 8.40 -25.67
C LYS A 173 -14.96 7.33 -24.89
N ALA A 174 -15.64 6.56 -24.06
CA ALA A 174 -15.05 5.50 -23.24
C ALA A 174 -15.83 4.19 -23.39
N TRP A 175 -15.31 3.11 -22.82
CA TRP A 175 -16.04 1.83 -22.74
C TRP A 175 -15.64 1.05 -21.49
N PHE A 176 -16.55 0.19 -21.04
CA PHE A 176 -16.26 -0.77 -19.97
C PHE A 176 -15.54 -2.00 -20.53
N GLY A 177 -14.51 -2.48 -19.81
CA GLY A 177 -13.80 -3.70 -20.18
C GLY A 177 -12.57 -3.94 -19.36
N SER A 178 -12.12 -5.18 -19.35
CA SER A 178 -10.88 -5.60 -18.65
C SER A 178 -9.86 -6.10 -19.65
N ARG A 179 -8.60 -5.95 -19.32
CA ARG A 179 -7.47 -6.30 -20.19
C ARG A 179 -7.42 -7.81 -20.46
N TYR A 180 -7.38 -8.18 -21.76
CA TYR A 180 -7.41 -9.57 -22.24
C TYR A 180 -8.68 -10.34 -21.83
N ASP A 181 -9.80 -9.65 -21.66
CA ASP A 181 -11.08 -10.20 -21.19
C ASP A 181 -10.97 -11.01 -19.89
N LYS A 182 -9.98 -10.65 -19.05
CA LYS A 182 -9.75 -11.25 -17.74
C LYS A 182 -10.49 -10.46 -16.67
N GLY A 183 -11.66 -10.90 -16.32
CA GLY A 183 -12.61 -10.22 -15.45
C GLY A 183 -13.82 -9.74 -16.23
N GLY A 184 -14.69 -8.98 -15.59
CA GLY A 184 -15.88 -8.42 -16.18
C GLY A 184 -15.66 -7.03 -16.79
N LEU A 185 -16.67 -6.18 -16.66
CA LEU A 185 -16.67 -4.78 -17.10
C LEU A 185 -16.11 -3.87 -15.98
N ASP A 186 -14.92 -4.21 -15.47
CA ASP A 186 -14.40 -3.68 -14.19
C ASP A 186 -13.75 -2.32 -14.31
N TYR A 187 -13.29 -1.95 -15.51
CA TYR A 187 -12.62 -0.68 -15.78
C TYR A 187 -13.33 0.11 -16.85
N VAL A 188 -13.35 1.45 -16.70
CA VAL A 188 -13.66 2.37 -17.79
C VAL A 188 -12.37 2.66 -18.53
N ASN A 189 -12.34 2.41 -19.83
CA ASN A 189 -11.20 2.62 -20.70
C ASN A 189 -11.40 3.90 -21.51
N CYS A 190 -10.52 4.87 -21.32
CA CYS A 190 -10.52 6.18 -21.96
C CYS A 190 -9.41 6.21 -23.01
N PRO A 191 -9.74 6.01 -24.31
CA PRO A 191 -8.75 5.95 -25.38
C PRO A 191 -8.24 7.34 -25.76
N MET A 192 -7.03 7.35 -26.32
CA MET A 192 -6.45 8.46 -27.06
C MET A 192 -5.87 7.95 -28.36
N ASN A 193 -6.06 8.70 -29.45
CA ASN A 193 -5.30 8.52 -30.68
C ASN A 193 -3.89 9.09 -30.53
N GLN A 194 -3.05 9.00 -31.57
CA GLN A 194 -1.66 9.46 -31.50
C GLN A 194 -1.56 10.97 -31.30
N GLU A 195 -2.36 11.75 -32.00
CA GLU A 195 -2.31 13.23 -31.90
C GLU A 195 -2.75 13.70 -30.52
N GLU A 196 -3.79 13.08 -29.96
CA GLU A 196 -4.28 13.35 -28.60
C GLU A 196 -3.23 12.97 -27.55
N TYR A 197 -2.58 11.82 -27.72
CA TYR A 197 -1.50 11.38 -26.84
C TYR A 197 -0.29 12.32 -26.91
N ASP A 198 0.15 12.68 -28.09
CA ASP A 198 1.32 13.57 -28.28
C ASP A 198 1.07 14.91 -27.62
N ALA A 199 -0.13 15.49 -27.80
CA ALA A 199 -0.52 16.73 -27.14
C ALA A 199 -0.58 16.59 -25.62
N PHE A 200 -1.17 15.49 -25.12
CA PHE A 200 -1.23 15.17 -23.70
C PHE A 200 0.18 15.00 -23.12
N TRP A 201 1.05 14.19 -23.75
CA TRP A 201 2.43 13.98 -23.31
C TRP A 201 3.23 15.28 -23.23
N GLN A 202 3.12 16.13 -24.24
CA GLN A 202 3.75 17.45 -24.26
C GLN A 202 3.25 18.32 -23.10
N ALA A 203 1.94 18.38 -22.88
CA ALA A 203 1.34 19.15 -21.79
C ALA A 203 1.76 18.62 -20.42
N LEU A 204 1.82 17.29 -20.26
CA LEU A 204 2.21 16.62 -19.03
C LEU A 204 3.68 16.87 -18.66
N THR A 205 4.58 16.76 -19.63
CA THR A 205 6.03 16.92 -19.40
C THR A 205 6.45 18.37 -19.12
N THR A 206 5.64 19.35 -19.55
CA THR A 206 5.88 20.78 -19.37
C THR A 206 5.05 21.43 -18.27
N ALA A 207 4.16 20.65 -17.63
CA ALA A 207 3.27 21.13 -16.58
C ALA A 207 4.03 21.55 -15.32
N GLN A 208 3.46 22.52 -14.58
CA GLN A 208 4.05 23.01 -13.34
C GLN A 208 3.79 22.04 -12.20
N GLU A 209 4.84 21.71 -11.48
CA GLU A 209 4.81 20.89 -10.28
C GLU A 209 4.57 21.74 -9.03
N ALA A 210 4.04 21.12 -7.98
CA ALA A 210 3.99 21.71 -6.66
C ALA A 210 5.41 21.86 -6.12
N GLU A 211 5.67 22.96 -5.41
CA GLU A 211 6.97 23.15 -4.76
C GLU A 211 7.18 22.12 -3.67
N VAL A 212 8.27 21.39 -3.77
CA VAL A 212 8.73 20.46 -2.72
C VAL A 212 9.73 21.24 -1.87
N HIS A 213 9.40 21.46 -0.61
CA HIS A 213 10.32 22.08 0.32
C HIS A 213 11.35 21.06 0.81
N GLY A 214 12.59 21.17 0.33
CA GLY A 214 13.73 20.36 0.79
C GLY A 214 14.69 19.97 -0.33
N PHE A 215 15.92 19.65 0.03
CA PHE A 215 17.06 19.38 -0.86
C PHE A 215 16.97 18.03 -1.64
N GLU A 216 15.83 17.34 -1.62
CA GLU A 216 15.74 15.92 -1.98
C GLU A 216 14.90 15.64 -3.23
N ASP A 217 15.04 16.45 -4.25
CA ASP A 217 14.37 16.34 -5.57
C ASP A 217 14.59 15.00 -6.33
N LYS A 218 15.26 14.00 -5.74
CA LYS A 218 15.76 12.85 -6.52
C LYS A 218 15.32 11.47 -6.07
N MET A 219 14.61 11.33 -4.95
CA MET A 219 14.25 10.00 -4.44
C MET A 219 12.74 9.76 -4.48
N VAL A 220 12.23 9.46 -5.67
CA VAL A 220 10.86 8.96 -5.85
C VAL A 220 10.91 7.43 -5.88
N PHE A 221 10.04 6.78 -5.11
CA PHE A 221 9.93 5.33 -5.14
C PHE A 221 9.40 4.84 -6.49
N GLU A 222 10.08 3.88 -7.12
CA GLU A 222 9.74 3.38 -8.45
C GLU A 222 8.29 2.85 -8.56
N GLY A 223 7.74 2.28 -7.49
CA GLY A 223 6.39 1.72 -7.45
C GLY A 223 5.26 2.76 -7.41
N CYS A 224 5.57 4.00 -7.00
CA CYS A 224 4.62 5.13 -6.89
C CYS A 224 5.09 6.34 -7.70
N MET A 225 5.86 6.11 -8.76
CA MET A 225 6.42 7.17 -9.58
C MET A 225 5.33 8.04 -10.19
N PRO A 226 5.40 9.38 -10.06
CA PRO A 226 4.47 10.30 -10.68
C PRO A 226 4.43 10.15 -12.21
N VAL A 227 3.23 10.28 -12.77
CA VAL A 227 3.00 10.07 -14.21
C VAL A 227 3.81 11.03 -15.07
N GLU A 228 4.01 12.29 -14.64
CA GLU A 228 4.85 13.26 -15.31
C GLU A 228 6.34 12.92 -15.26
N VAL A 229 6.81 12.31 -14.16
CA VAL A 229 8.20 11.82 -14.05
C VAL A 229 8.43 10.64 -14.98
N MET A 230 7.47 9.70 -15.07
CA MET A 230 7.51 8.63 -16.06
C MET A 230 7.52 9.16 -17.49
N ALA A 231 6.67 10.16 -17.79
CA ALA A 231 6.60 10.77 -19.12
C ALA A 231 7.92 11.41 -19.57
N ARG A 232 8.66 12.02 -18.65
CA ARG A 232 9.98 12.64 -18.94
C ARG A 232 11.09 11.64 -19.22
N ARG A 233 10.92 10.36 -18.82
CA ARG A 233 11.90 9.30 -19.16
C ARG A 233 11.90 8.94 -20.64
N GLY A 234 10.86 9.33 -21.38
CA GLY A 234 10.75 9.14 -22.81
C GLY A 234 9.30 9.13 -23.29
N HIS A 235 9.08 9.54 -24.53
CA HIS A 235 7.77 9.65 -25.15
C HIS A 235 6.95 8.34 -25.02
N ASP A 236 7.55 7.21 -25.26
CA ASP A 236 6.84 5.93 -25.26
C ASP A 236 6.74 5.27 -23.87
N THR A 237 7.34 5.85 -22.83
CA THR A 237 7.39 5.23 -21.49
C THR A 237 5.99 4.93 -20.96
N LEU A 238 5.06 5.86 -21.11
CA LEU A 238 3.68 5.68 -20.65
C LEU A 238 2.92 4.60 -21.43
N LEU A 239 3.25 4.39 -22.71
CA LEU A 239 2.64 3.38 -23.59
C LEU A 239 3.02 1.94 -23.20
N TYR A 240 4.14 1.77 -22.49
CA TYR A 240 4.56 0.50 -21.89
C TYR A 240 4.21 0.38 -20.41
N GLY A 241 3.68 1.46 -19.83
CA GLY A 241 3.28 1.62 -18.43
C GLY A 241 1.77 1.82 -18.25
N PRO A 242 1.36 2.92 -17.57
CA PRO A 242 -0.02 3.15 -17.19
C PRO A 242 -0.99 3.34 -18.38
N LEU A 243 -0.51 3.83 -19.52
CA LEU A 243 -1.34 4.08 -20.71
C LEU A 243 -1.24 2.98 -21.77
N LYS A 244 -0.74 1.82 -21.42
CA LYS A 244 -0.61 0.69 -22.34
C LYS A 244 -2.00 0.28 -22.87
N SER A 245 -2.15 0.22 -24.20
CA SER A 245 -3.41 -0.16 -24.86
C SER A 245 -3.53 -1.66 -25.18
N ARG A 246 -2.40 -2.38 -25.25
CA ARG A 246 -2.37 -3.78 -25.65
C ARG A 246 -3.27 -4.66 -24.76
N GLY A 247 -4.18 -5.40 -25.41
CA GLY A 247 -5.16 -6.26 -24.73
C GLY A 247 -6.44 -5.53 -24.31
N LEU A 248 -6.68 -4.31 -24.84
CA LEU A 248 -7.88 -3.52 -24.66
C LEU A 248 -8.41 -3.16 -26.06
N ASP A 249 -9.28 -4.03 -26.62
CA ASP A 249 -9.91 -3.75 -27.91
C ASP A 249 -11.04 -2.74 -27.72
N ASP A 250 -10.98 -1.63 -28.45
CA ASP A 250 -12.08 -0.66 -28.50
C ASP A 250 -13.25 -1.27 -29.26
N PRO A 251 -14.42 -1.51 -28.64
CA PRO A 251 -15.56 -2.16 -29.28
C PRO A 251 -16.13 -1.39 -30.48
N ARG A 252 -15.81 -0.07 -30.58
CA ARG A 252 -16.25 0.80 -31.67
C ARG A 252 -15.40 0.61 -32.92
N THR A 253 -14.13 0.22 -32.80
CA THR A 253 -13.18 0.09 -33.91
C THR A 253 -12.67 -1.32 -34.11
N GLY A 254 -12.80 -2.21 -33.11
CA GLY A 254 -12.24 -3.54 -33.06
C GLY A 254 -10.71 -3.58 -33.05
N ARG A 255 -10.05 -2.47 -32.65
CA ARG A 255 -8.59 -2.32 -32.63
C ARG A 255 -8.13 -1.71 -31.30
N TRP A 256 -6.88 -1.94 -30.97
CA TRP A 256 -6.25 -1.25 -29.84
C TRP A 256 -6.07 0.22 -30.17
N PRO A 257 -6.47 1.14 -29.28
CA PRO A 257 -6.14 2.55 -29.40
C PRO A 257 -4.62 2.78 -29.29
N TYR A 258 -4.16 3.97 -29.60
CA TYR A 258 -2.74 4.33 -29.42
C TYR A 258 -2.37 4.31 -27.94
N ALA A 259 -3.17 4.94 -27.09
CA ALA A 259 -3.04 4.93 -25.64
C ALA A 259 -4.40 4.76 -24.96
N VAL A 260 -4.43 4.25 -23.73
CA VAL A 260 -5.67 4.11 -22.93
C VAL A 260 -5.39 4.46 -21.48
N VAL A 261 -6.16 5.40 -20.94
CA VAL A 261 -6.24 5.64 -19.50
C VAL A 261 -7.34 4.75 -18.92
N GLN A 262 -7.03 4.01 -17.87
CA GLN A 262 -8.02 3.17 -17.18
C GLN A 262 -8.51 3.86 -15.91
N LEU A 263 -9.83 3.87 -15.73
CA LEU A 263 -10.47 4.30 -14.48
C LEU A 263 -10.99 3.07 -13.76
N ARG A 264 -10.81 3.03 -12.44
CA ARG A 264 -11.29 1.95 -11.58
C ARG A 264 -12.26 2.52 -10.55
N ARG A 265 -13.34 1.78 -10.24
CA ARG A 265 -14.27 2.13 -9.16
C ARG A 265 -13.51 2.32 -7.84
N ASP A 266 -13.80 3.41 -7.14
CA ASP A 266 -13.22 3.73 -5.84
C ASP A 266 -14.19 3.45 -4.67
N ASN A 267 -15.47 3.20 -4.99
CA ASN A 267 -16.53 2.84 -4.03
C ASN A 267 -17.47 1.76 -4.60
N ALA A 268 -18.25 1.13 -3.73
CA ALA A 268 -19.18 0.07 -4.08
C ALA A 268 -20.30 0.56 -5.02
N ASP A 269 -20.79 1.79 -4.82
CA ASP A 269 -21.87 2.39 -5.62
C ASP A 269 -21.41 2.75 -7.05
N GLY A 270 -20.10 2.72 -7.33
CA GLY A 270 -19.55 3.06 -8.64
C GLY A 270 -19.72 4.53 -9.03
N THR A 271 -19.89 5.41 -8.05
CA THR A 271 -20.06 6.87 -8.26
C THR A 271 -18.76 7.64 -8.33
N VAL A 272 -17.65 7.02 -7.95
CA VAL A 272 -16.30 7.60 -7.93
C VAL A 272 -15.31 6.68 -8.65
N TYR A 273 -14.49 7.27 -9.51
CA TYR A 273 -13.42 6.57 -10.21
C TYR A 273 -12.04 7.12 -9.85
N ASN A 274 -11.08 6.20 -9.71
CA ASN A 274 -9.65 6.48 -9.55
C ASN A 274 -8.94 6.38 -10.91
N LEU A 275 -8.10 7.36 -11.25
CA LEU A 275 -7.23 7.31 -12.43
C LEU A 275 -6.07 6.35 -12.17
N VAL A 276 -6.07 5.19 -12.80
CA VAL A 276 -5.07 4.14 -12.55
C VAL A 276 -3.69 4.55 -13.08
N GLY A 277 -2.69 4.59 -12.19
CA GLY A 277 -1.32 4.94 -12.56
C GLY A 277 -1.06 6.45 -12.74
N PHE A 278 -1.98 7.30 -12.28
CA PHE A 278 -1.88 8.76 -12.36
C PHE A 278 -1.48 9.40 -11.03
N GLN A 279 -0.64 8.75 -10.25
CA GLN A 279 0.02 9.44 -9.14
C GLN A 279 0.74 10.68 -9.69
N THR A 280 0.62 11.82 -9.01
CA THR A 280 1.14 13.08 -9.53
C THR A 280 1.46 14.08 -8.44
N HIS A 281 2.46 14.92 -8.68
CA HIS A 281 2.75 16.10 -7.87
C HIS A 281 2.57 17.42 -8.65
N LEU A 282 1.85 17.35 -9.78
CA LEU A 282 1.45 18.56 -10.49
C LEU A 282 0.59 19.47 -9.61
N ARG A 283 0.70 20.80 -9.78
CA ARG A 283 -0.23 21.74 -9.16
C ARG A 283 -1.68 21.46 -9.56
N PHE A 284 -2.64 21.67 -8.67
CA PHE A 284 -4.07 21.35 -8.93
C PHE A 284 -4.61 21.95 -10.24
N PRO A 285 -4.33 23.23 -10.59
CA PRO A 285 -4.76 23.78 -11.88
C PRO A 285 -4.15 23.03 -13.08
N GLU A 286 -2.90 22.57 -12.96
CA GLU A 286 -2.23 21.80 -14.00
C GLU A 286 -2.81 20.39 -14.14
N GLN A 287 -3.13 19.74 -13.03
CA GLN A 287 -3.81 18.45 -13.06
C GLN A 287 -5.14 18.56 -13.82
N LYS A 288 -5.96 19.58 -13.50
CA LYS A 288 -7.20 19.80 -14.22
C LYS A 288 -6.95 20.05 -15.71
N ARG A 289 -6.03 20.97 -16.04
CA ARG A 289 -5.70 21.31 -17.43
C ARG A 289 -5.22 20.11 -18.24
N VAL A 290 -4.26 19.36 -17.70
CA VAL A 290 -3.60 18.27 -18.42
C VAL A 290 -4.51 17.04 -18.50
N PHE A 291 -5.13 16.64 -17.40
CA PHE A 291 -5.94 15.41 -17.39
C PHE A 291 -7.29 15.58 -18.12
N SER A 292 -7.81 16.81 -18.23
CA SER A 292 -8.97 17.10 -19.09
C SER A 292 -8.66 17.08 -20.59
N MET A 293 -7.39 16.91 -21.00
CA MET A 293 -7.03 16.65 -22.41
C MET A 293 -7.34 15.20 -22.84
N ILE A 294 -7.55 14.30 -21.90
CA ILE A 294 -8.04 12.94 -22.18
C ILE A 294 -9.50 13.07 -22.62
N PRO A 295 -9.86 12.62 -23.87
CA PRO A 295 -11.17 12.94 -24.46
C PRO A 295 -12.38 12.61 -23.58
N ALA A 296 -12.34 11.46 -22.89
CA ALA A 296 -13.42 11.04 -21.99
C ALA A 296 -13.47 11.81 -20.66
N LEU A 297 -12.41 12.58 -20.32
CA LEU A 297 -12.28 13.36 -19.10
C LEU A 297 -12.31 14.87 -19.35
N HIS A 298 -12.72 15.31 -20.57
CA HIS A 298 -12.69 16.73 -20.94
C HIS A 298 -13.46 17.61 -19.95
N ASP A 299 -14.64 17.17 -19.58
CA ASP A 299 -15.54 17.88 -18.65
C ASP A 299 -15.61 17.17 -17.27
N ALA A 300 -14.63 16.31 -16.95
CA ALA A 300 -14.64 15.54 -15.72
C ALA A 300 -14.55 16.44 -14.48
N GLU A 301 -15.36 16.10 -13.49
CA GLU A 301 -15.34 16.69 -12.16
C GLU A 301 -14.31 15.96 -11.29
N PHE A 302 -13.23 16.65 -10.93
CA PHE A 302 -12.21 16.12 -10.03
C PHE A 302 -12.68 16.27 -8.58
N LEU A 303 -13.07 15.16 -7.96
CA LEU A 303 -13.50 15.11 -6.56
C LEU A 303 -12.31 15.22 -5.60
N ARG A 304 -11.14 14.76 -6.03
CA ARG A 304 -9.87 14.91 -5.32
C ARG A 304 -8.74 15.02 -6.34
N TYR A 305 -7.84 15.95 -6.12
CA TYR A 305 -6.59 16.03 -6.86
C TYR A 305 -5.53 15.12 -6.28
N GLY A 306 -4.59 14.70 -7.10
CA GLY A 306 -3.39 14.03 -6.66
C GLY A 306 -2.53 14.96 -5.80
N VAL A 307 -1.88 14.40 -4.78
CA VAL A 307 -0.99 15.13 -3.89
C VAL A 307 0.27 14.32 -3.65
N MET A 308 1.38 15.00 -3.44
CA MET A 308 2.63 14.36 -3.04
C MET A 308 2.81 14.47 -1.53
N HIS A 309 3.32 13.41 -0.94
CA HIS A 309 3.63 13.33 0.48
C HIS A 309 5.11 12.96 0.67
N ARG A 310 5.75 13.57 1.65
CA ARG A 310 7.05 13.13 2.15
C ARG A 310 6.82 11.90 3.01
N ASN A 311 7.43 10.78 2.64
CA ASN A 311 7.39 9.55 3.40
C ASN A 311 8.71 9.36 4.16
N THR A 312 8.61 8.92 5.41
CA THR A 312 9.76 8.59 6.25
C THR A 312 9.88 7.07 6.35
N PHE A 313 11.08 6.52 6.14
CA PHE A 313 11.37 5.13 6.44
C PHE A 313 12.75 4.98 7.10
N LEU A 314 12.92 3.88 7.83
CA LEU A 314 14.09 3.59 8.63
C LEU A 314 15.15 2.83 7.83
N ASN A 315 16.41 2.98 8.18
CA ASN A 315 17.47 2.08 7.74
C ASN A 315 17.38 0.75 8.50
N SER A 316 16.28 0.03 8.25
CA SER A 316 15.86 -1.13 9.02
C SER A 316 16.90 -2.24 9.13
N PRO A 317 17.73 -2.57 8.11
CA PRO A 317 18.76 -3.60 8.24
C PRO A 317 19.75 -3.34 9.38
N LYS A 318 20.05 -2.08 9.66
CA LYS A 318 20.93 -1.71 10.77
C LYS A 318 20.20 -1.74 12.11
N LEU A 319 18.94 -1.31 12.13
CA LEU A 319 18.18 -1.00 13.33
C LEU A 319 17.33 -2.18 13.85
N LEU A 320 16.70 -2.94 12.96
CA LEU A 320 15.66 -3.91 13.30
C LEU A 320 16.12 -5.36 13.15
N ASP A 321 15.56 -6.24 13.99
CA ASP A 321 15.62 -7.68 13.77
C ASP A 321 14.52 -8.15 12.80
N ARG A 322 14.47 -9.46 12.50
CA ARG A 322 13.49 -10.05 11.55
C ARG A 322 12.03 -9.96 12.02
N TYR A 323 11.80 -9.64 13.28
CA TYR A 323 10.50 -9.42 13.90
C TYR A 323 10.19 -7.93 14.05
N TYR A 324 10.95 -7.07 13.34
CA TYR A 324 10.81 -5.60 13.35
C TYR A 324 11.07 -4.94 14.70
N ARG A 325 11.74 -5.63 15.62
CA ARG A 325 12.08 -5.15 16.94
C ARG A 325 13.39 -4.37 16.89
N LEU A 326 13.46 -3.24 17.61
CA LEU A 326 14.66 -2.41 17.71
C LEU A 326 15.77 -3.16 18.46
N LYS A 327 16.90 -3.39 17.79
CA LYS A 327 18.04 -4.13 18.39
C LYS A 327 18.62 -3.44 19.61
N ALA A 328 18.69 -2.09 19.59
CA ALA A 328 19.25 -1.30 20.68
C ALA A 328 18.32 -1.21 21.90
N GLU A 329 17.00 -1.28 21.70
CA GLU A 329 15.99 -1.18 22.75
C GLU A 329 14.82 -2.13 22.47
N PRO A 330 14.93 -3.41 22.87
CA PRO A 330 13.99 -4.48 22.46
C PRO A 330 12.54 -4.35 22.95
N ARG A 331 12.25 -3.39 23.86
CA ARG A 331 10.87 -3.05 24.22
C ARG A 331 10.14 -2.25 23.12
N ILE A 332 10.88 -1.75 22.13
CA ILE A 332 10.33 -0.97 21.03
C ILE A 332 10.35 -1.81 19.76
N SER A 333 9.21 -1.88 19.10
CA SER A 333 9.07 -2.48 17.76
C SER A 333 8.50 -1.45 16.79
N PHE A 334 8.74 -1.66 15.50
CA PHE A 334 8.20 -0.84 14.43
C PHE A 334 7.33 -1.68 13.51
N ALA A 335 6.31 -1.08 12.90
CA ALA A 335 5.48 -1.75 11.91
C ALA A 335 5.03 -0.80 10.79
N GLY A 336 4.71 -1.35 9.65
CA GLY A 336 4.22 -0.61 8.50
C GLY A 336 5.32 -0.09 7.59
N GLN A 337 4.93 0.78 6.68
CA GLN A 337 5.75 1.28 5.60
C GLN A 337 7.05 1.95 6.07
N MET A 338 7.04 2.57 7.25
CA MET A 338 8.25 3.17 7.83
C MET A 338 9.39 2.16 8.06
N THR A 339 9.11 0.87 8.11
CA THR A 339 10.15 -0.18 8.21
C THR A 339 10.79 -0.55 6.88
N GLY A 340 10.38 0.08 5.77
CA GLY A 340 10.86 -0.23 4.43
C GLY A 340 10.12 -1.39 3.75
N VAL A 341 9.00 -1.86 4.30
CA VAL A 341 8.04 -2.65 3.53
C VAL A 341 7.12 -1.70 2.77
N GLU A 342 7.03 -1.86 1.46
CA GLU A 342 6.25 -0.97 0.61
C GLU A 342 4.93 -1.61 0.20
N GLY A 343 3.82 -0.90 0.46
CA GLY A 343 2.47 -1.31 0.10
C GLY A 343 1.55 -1.57 1.29
N TYR A 344 0.24 -1.52 1.04
CA TYR A 344 -0.80 -1.68 2.06
C TYR A 344 -0.79 -3.07 2.71
N VAL A 345 -0.65 -4.11 1.89
CA VAL A 345 -0.65 -5.51 2.36
C VAL A 345 0.62 -5.82 3.12
N GLU A 346 1.77 -5.35 2.64
CA GLU A 346 3.06 -5.49 3.30
C GLU A 346 3.08 -4.77 4.65
N SER A 347 2.49 -3.57 4.71
CA SER A 347 2.33 -2.83 5.96
C SER A 347 1.49 -3.60 6.97
N ALA A 348 0.34 -4.13 6.53
CA ALA A 348 -0.51 -4.95 7.38
C ALA A 348 0.22 -6.23 7.84
N ALA A 349 0.96 -6.91 6.94
CA ALA A 349 1.71 -8.12 7.27
C ALA A 349 2.81 -7.87 8.31
N SER A 350 3.51 -6.72 8.24
CA SER A 350 4.47 -6.35 9.27
C SER A 350 3.78 -6.13 10.62
N GLY A 351 2.63 -5.45 10.64
CA GLY A 351 1.82 -5.27 11.85
C GLY A 351 1.33 -6.59 12.42
N PHE A 352 0.91 -7.51 11.55
CA PHE A 352 0.53 -8.88 11.93
C PHE A 352 1.69 -9.59 12.65
N LEU A 353 2.87 -9.64 12.02
CA LEU A 353 4.03 -10.32 12.58
C LEU A 353 4.46 -9.71 13.92
N VAL A 354 4.53 -8.38 14.00
CA VAL A 354 4.89 -7.67 15.24
C VAL A 354 3.89 -7.95 16.35
N GLY A 355 2.59 -7.95 16.05
CA GLY A 355 1.54 -8.21 17.02
C GLY A 355 1.61 -9.63 17.59
N VAL A 356 1.76 -10.63 16.72
CA VAL A 356 1.90 -12.05 17.09
C VAL A 356 3.15 -12.26 17.96
N GLU A 357 4.31 -11.80 17.48
CA GLU A 357 5.58 -12.01 18.17
C GLU A 357 5.67 -11.28 19.50
N THR A 358 5.13 -10.05 19.59
CA THR A 358 5.08 -9.31 20.86
C THR A 358 4.17 -10.03 21.87
N ALA A 359 3.00 -10.53 21.45
CA ALA A 359 2.13 -11.28 22.35
C ALA A 359 2.80 -12.56 22.86
N ARG A 360 3.49 -13.30 21.99
CA ARG A 360 4.22 -14.53 22.35
C ARG A 360 5.34 -14.23 23.35
N ARG A 361 6.16 -13.23 23.05
CA ARG A 361 7.27 -12.81 23.93
C ARG A 361 6.79 -12.41 25.32
N LEU A 362 5.72 -11.63 25.40
CA LEU A 362 5.12 -11.23 26.70
C LEU A 362 4.59 -12.41 27.50
N ARG A 363 4.17 -13.47 26.81
CA ARG A 363 3.71 -14.74 27.43
C ARG A 363 4.85 -15.72 27.72
N GLY A 364 6.11 -15.34 27.42
CA GLY A 364 7.29 -16.20 27.60
C GLY A 364 7.34 -17.39 26.63
N MET A 365 6.70 -17.27 25.47
CA MET A 365 6.72 -18.27 24.40
C MET A 365 7.87 -18.03 23.44
N GLU A 366 8.38 -19.10 22.83
CA GLU A 366 9.39 -18.98 21.77
C GLU A 366 8.83 -18.25 20.52
N PRO A 367 9.65 -17.48 19.80
CA PRO A 367 9.26 -16.88 18.53
C PRO A 367 8.81 -17.91 17.51
N ILE A 368 7.85 -17.55 16.65
CA ILE A 368 7.49 -18.39 15.51
C ILE A 368 8.53 -18.22 14.41
N ASP A 369 9.04 -19.33 13.92
CA ASP A 369 9.86 -19.30 12.72
C ASP A 369 8.96 -19.22 11.47
N PHE A 370 8.83 -17.98 10.93
CA PHE A 370 8.31 -17.79 9.58
C PHE A 370 9.46 -17.99 8.60
N PRO A 371 9.55 -19.15 7.92
CA PRO A 371 10.65 -19.42 7.02
C PRO A 371 10.70 -18.44 5.84
N ARG A 372 11.88 -18.23 5.26
CA ARG A 372 12.06 -17.37 4.10
C ARG A 372 11.30 -17.83 2.84
N GLU A 373 10.80 -19.05 2.82
CA GLU A 373 9.93 -19.63 1.81
C GLU A 373 8.51 -19.05 1.85
N THR A 374 8.11 -18.42 2.96
CA THR A 374 6.85 -17.69 3.11
C THR A 374 7.03 -16.22 2.75
N ALA A 375 5.97 -15.55 2.27
CA ALA A 375 6.03 -14.14 1.95
C ALA A 375 6.22 -13.27 3.20
N ILE A 376 5.54 -13.61 4.30
CA ILE A 376 5.70 -12.92 5.60
C ILE A 376 7.15 -13.06 6.10
N GLY A 377 7.71 -14.27 6.10
CA GLY A 377 9.09 -14.51 6.54
C GLY A 377 10.13 -13.85 5.64
N ALA A 378 9.93 -13.86 4.33
CA ALA A 378 10.81 -13.21 3.36
C ALA A 378 10.87 -11.69 3.57
N LEU A 379 9.75 -11.03 3.88
CA LEU A 379 9.72 -9.60 4.20
C LEU A 379 10.49 -9.28 5.49
N GLY A 380 10.27 -10.04 6.56
CA GLY A 380 11.00 -9.84 7.83
C GLY A 380 12.50 -10.02 7.67
N LEU A 381 12.92 -11.02 6.87
CA LEU A 381 14.33 -11.22 6.56
C LEU A 381 14.91 -10.13 5.65
N TYR A 382 14.13 -9.59 4.72
CA TYR A 382 14.56 -8.47 3.88
C TYR A 382 14.87 -7.22 4.71
N VAL A 383 13.94 -6.80 5.58
CA VAL A 383 14.11 -5.58 6.39
C VAL A 383 15.21 -5.69 7.44
N SER A 384 15.63 -6.91 7.81
CA SER A 384 16.70 -7.15 8.79
C SER A 384 18.04 -7.55 8.16
N ASN A 385 18.13 -7.62 6.82
CA ASN A 385 19.31 -8.11 6.12
C ASN A 385 20.45 -7.09 6.09
N GLN A 386 21.41 -7.25 6.97
CA GLN A 386 22.58 -6.35 7.09
C GLN A 386 23.53 -6.36 5.89
N SER A 387 23.39 -7.33 4.97
CA SER A 387 24.21 -7.34 3.75
C SER A 387 23.76 -6.33 2.69
N ILE A 388 22.58 -5.72 2.89
CA ILE A 388 22.06 -4.69 1.98
C ILE A 388 22.74 -3.36 2.31
N THR A 389 23.60 -2.89 1.42
CA THR A 389 24.36 -1.64 1.60
C THR A 389 23.57 -0.39 1.23
N GLN A 390 22.62 -0.51 0.30
CA GLN A 390 21.71 0.54 -0.12
C GLN A 390 20.28 0.04 0.07
N PHE A 391 19.77 0.21 1.30
CA PHE A 391 18.42 -0.21 1.63
C PHE A 391 17.40 0.70 0.97
N GLN A 392 16.41 0.08 0.33
CA GLN A 392 15.28 0.76 -0.31
C GLN A 392 13.98 0.08 0.10
N PRO A 393 12.88 0.83 0.27
CA PRO A 393 11.57 0.22 0.44
C PRO A 393 11.25 -0.77 -0.67
N MET A 394 10.62 -1.89 -0.34
CA MET A 394 10.33 -2.94 -1.30
C MET A 394 8.96 -3.56 -1.11
N ASN A 395 8.26 -3.73 -2.22
CA ASN A 395 7.07 -4.60 -2.29
C ASN A 395 7.49 -6.07 -2.23
N ILE A 396 6.61 -6.91 -1.68
CA ILE A 396 6.79 -8.36 -1.77
C ILE A 396 6.92 -8.81 -3.23
N ASN A 397 7.90 -9.62 -3.52
CA ASN A 397 8.14 -10.20 -4.84
C ASN A 397 8.79 -11.58 -4.71
N PHE A 398 8.63 -12.43 -5.72
CA PHE A 398 9.20 -13.78 -5.71
C PHE A 398 10.74 -13.81 -5.77
N GLY A 399 11.40 -12.67 -6.01
CA GLY A 399 12.87 -12.57 -6.03
C GLY A 399 13.50 -12.68 -4.64
N ILE A 400 12.77 -12.35 -3.57
CA ILE A 400 13.23 -12.49 -2.18
C ILE A 400 12.84 -13.83 -1.54
N ILE A 401 12.00 -14.61 -2.21
CA ILE A 401 11.61 -15.98 -1.81
C ILE A 401 12.57 -16.98 -2.46
N PRO A 402 13.11 -17.96 -1.72
CA PRO A 402 14.04 -18.95 -2.28
C PRO A 402 13.47 -19.70 -3.47
N PRO A 403 14.28 -19.98 -4.51
CA PRO A 403 13.82 -20.74 -5.66
C PRO A 403 13.37 -22.16 -5.26
N LEU A 404 12.66 -22.80 -6.17
CA LEU A 404 12.38 -24.24 -6.08
C LEU A 404 13.68 -25.03 -6.31
N ASP A 405 13.76 -26.23 -5.73
CA ASP A 405 14.86 -27.18 -5.88
C ASP A 405 14.90 -27.86 -7.26
N HIS A 406 13.86 -27.66 -8.06
CA HIS A 406 13.70 -28.21 -9.40
C HIS A 406 13.29 -27.14 -10.41
N ARG A 407 13.44 -27.44 -11.69
CA ARG A 407 13.13 -26.53 -12.78
C ARG A 407 11.66 -26.66 -13.20
N VAL A 408 10.92 -25.54 -13.15
CA VAL A 408 9.54 -25.42 -13.65
C VAL A 408 9.50 -24.59 -14.94
N LYS A 409 8.80 -25.09 -15.95
CA LYS A 409 8.67 -24.38 -17.23
C LYS A 409 7.57 -23.31 -17.15
N GLY A 410 7.95 -22.07 -17.47
CA GLY A 410 7.06 -20.92 -17.49
C GLY A 410 6.97 -20.18 -16.15
N LYS A 411 7.06 -18.84 -16.20
CA LYS A 411 7.07 -17.97 -15.01
C LYS A 411 5.81 -18.17 -14.15
N ARG A 412 4.63 -18.28 -14.78
CA ARG A 412 3.36 -18.42 -14.07
C ARG A 412 3.31 -19.72 -13.27
N ASN A 413 3.68 -20.84 -13.89
CA ASN A 413 3.69 -22.14 -13.22
C ASN A 413 4.71 -22.16 -12.07
N LYS A 414 5.93 -21.61 -12.30
CA LYS A 414 6.96 -21.49 -11.26
C LYS A 414 6.41 -20.71 -10.05
N ASN A 415 5.77 -19.57 -10.30
CA ASN A 415 5.23 -18.75 -9.23
C ASN A 415 4.09 -19.46 -8.47
N ALA A 416 3.22 -20.18 -9.18
CA ALA A 416 2.16 -20.98 -8.56
C ALA A 416 2.73 -22.05 -7.62
N GLU A 417 3.79 -22.75 -8.02
CA GLU A 417 4.45 -23.75 -7.17
C GLU A 417 5.15 -23.14 -5.96
N LEU A 418 5.80 -21.96 -6.13
CA LEU A 418 6.35 -21.21 -5.00
C LEU A 418 5.25 -20.86 -3.98
N SER A 419 4.09 -20.42 -4.47
CA SER A 419 2.95 -20.10 -3.61
C SER A 419 2.40 -21.35 -2.90
N GLN A 420 2.26 -22.47 -3.61
CA GLN A 420 1.82 -23.73 -2.99
C GLN A 420 2.77 -24.19 -1.88
N ARG A 421 4.09 -24.11 -2.11
CA ARG A 421 5.10 -24.41 -1.09
C ARG A 421 4.93 -23.53 0.14
N SER A 422 4.81 -22.23 -0.06
CA SER A 422 4.63 -21.29 1.03
C SER A 422 3.36 -21.57 1.83
N LEU A 423 2.23 -21.75 1.16
CA LEU A 423 0.94 -22.01 1.81
C LEU A 423 0.91 -23.33 2.58
N ALA A 424 1.64 -24.36 2.10
CA ALA A 424 1.80 -25.60 2.84
C ALA A 424 2.57 -25.38 4.16
N ILE A 425 3.58 -24.50 4.16
CA ILE A 425 4.32 -24.13 5.37
C ILE A 425 3.40 -23.35 6.34
N ILE A 426 2.65 -22.37 5.82
CA ILE A 426 1.68 -21.62 6.64
C ILE A 426 0.67 -22.53 7.30
N ASP A 427 0.13 -23.52 6.58
CA ASP A 427 -0.81 -24.49 7.14
C ASP A 427 -0.19 -25.33 8.27
N GLN A 428 1.12 -25.62 8.19
CA GLN A 428 1.83 -26.36 9.24
C GLN A 428 2.02 -25.54 10.53
N ILE A 429 2.28 -24.24 10.41
CA ILE A 429 2.52 -23.36 11.56
C ILE A 429 1.26 -22.64 12.06
N LYS A 430 0.14 -22.77 11.35
CA LYS A 430 -1.08 -22.02 11.62
C LYS A 430 -1.56 -22.14 13.06
N GLU A 431 -1.68 -23.36 13.59
CA GLU A 431 -2.15 -23.60 14.96
C GLU A 431 -1.24 -22.90 15.99
N GLU A 432 0.07 -22.92 15.74
CA GLU A 432 1.05 -22.25 16.61
C GLU A 432 0.95 -20.72 16.51
N VAL A 433 0.70 -20.18 15.32
CA VAL A 433 0.51 -18.74 15.11
C VAL A 433 -0.76 -18.24 15.78
N LEU A 434 -1.85 -19.00 15.72
CA LEU A 434 -3.14 -18.60 16.28
C LEU A 434 -3.24 -18.82 17.80
N ALA A 435 -2.35 -19.60 18.42
CA ALA A 435 -2.27 -19.80 19.87
C ALA A 435 -1.79 -18.53 20.60
#